data_378875d02789d81249caffafcdaf15fa
#
_entry.id   378875d02789d81249caffafcdaf15fa
#
_cell.length_a   1.000
_cell.length_b   1.000
_cell.length_c   1.000
_cell.angle_alpha   90.00
_cell.angle_beta   90.00
_cell.angle_gamma   90.00
#
_symmetry.space_group_name_H-M   'P 1'
#
loop_
_entity.id
_entity.type
_entity.pdbx_description
1 polymer ?
#
loop_
_entity_poly.entity_id
_entity_poly.type
_entity_poly.pdbx_seq_one_letter_code
_entity_poly.pdbx_strand_id
1 'polypeptide(L)'
;MQTRFPPIALVMFLITGLTPFFSTAQPVMPDYTAVTDERLLNPEARNWLSYRGTLDGWGFSRLDEIDDSNVQQLEPVWSFSTGVLGGHEAPPIVNNGVMFVTTPGNLVYAIDAASGDLLWRYQHDLPETYIAFHRTNRGVALYGDKVYTATLDARVVALDATTGRKVWDSTVQDNNFGYYITMAPLAIDGKILVGTSGGELGIRGFIVALDAETGEEVWRTYTVPAPGEPGNATWPGESWRTGGAAVWVPGHYDGELGLAYFGTGNPGPWIGDQRPGDNLYTNSVLALDIKTGEIRAHHQYHWNGSWDWDEVSTPILMPVERQGRLIDALVHPGRNGYLWTLERSADDISFVDAEPYVYQNAFASIDPETGRPTYDPEHKPTTGSTTSFCPSLWGGKDWPPAAYNPETGLLYIPANDNHCGVIEGRDVTYMPGSAYMGARTQMTVPEGADHIGEIQAWDMNTGEEVWTREFDSHNWGGILTTSGNLIFSGGTSDRLFRAHNASTGELLWEFKTNSGIIGVPSTFSVDGKQYVAVQAGWGVDAAGMTARLDMVRGTRTFVPQGGVIWVFALPN
;
A
#
# COMPACT_ATOMS: atom_id res chain seq x y z
N MET A 1 32.85 54.45 64.31
CA MET A 1 32.60 53.11 64.87
C MET A 1 32.62 52.11 63.74
N GLN A 2 33.74 51.45 63.60
CA GLN A 2 33.93 50.41 62.53
C GLN A 2 33.70 49.05 63.19
N THR A 3 32.73 48.28 62.74
CA THR A 3 32.49 46.92 63.17
C THR A 3 33.10 45.98 62.09
N ARG A 4 34.15 45.25 62.48
CA ARG A 4 34.79 44.18 61.70
C ARG A 4 33.97 42.89 61.85
N PHE A 5 33.63 42.26 60.76
CA PHE A 5 33.12 40.87 60.73
C PHE A 5 34.29 39.88 60.47
N PRO A 6 34.28 38.70 61.12
CA PRO A 6 35.32 37.69 60.93
C PRO A 6 35.07 36.88 59.62
N PRO A 7 36.11 36.26 59.06
CA PRO A 7 35.98 35.50 57.81
C PRO A 7 35.35 34.11 58.06
N ILE A 8 34.37 33.77 57.25
CA ILE A 8 33.74 32.44 57.20
C ILE A 8 34.64 31.53 56.37
N ALA A 9 35.18 30.46 57.00
CA ALA A 9 35.92 29.41 56.32
C ALA A 9 34.92 28.52 55.54
N LEU A 10 35.06 28.48 54.21
CA LEU A 10 34.28 27.62 53.30
C LEU A 10 34.93 26.24 53.30
N VAL A 11 34.34 25.24 53.96
CA VAL A 11 34.72 23.84 53.88
C VAL A 11 34.11 23.23 52.63
N MET A 12 34.92 22.98 51.59
CA MET A 12 34.53 22.33 50.38
C MET A 12 34.51 20.80 50.62
N PHE A 13 33.32 20.20 50.72
CA PHE A 13 33.13 18.77 50.67
C PHE A 13 33.23 18.31 49.22
N LEU A 14 34.31 17.60 48.88
CA LEU A 14 34.40 16.82 47.65
C LEU A 14 33.50 15.58 47.77
N ILE A 15 32.29 15.63 47.21
CA ILE A 15 31.48 14.44 47.01
C ILE A 15 31.96 13.78 45.71
N THR A 16 32.76 12.74 45.82
CA THR A 16 33.08 11.83 44.71
C THR A 16 31.83 10.98 44.43
N GLY A 17 30.95 11.48 43.56
CA GLY A 17 29.83 10.71 43.09
C GLY A 17 30.30 9.60 42.17
N LEU A 18 30.31 8.37 42.65
CA LEU A 18 30.31 7.17 41.82
C LEU A 18 28.94 7.13 41.12
N THR A 19 28.87 7.66 39.89
CA THR A 19 27.73 7.35 38.98
C THR A 19 27.89 5.89 38.56
N PRO A 20 26.91 5.02 38.84
CA PRO A 20 26.95 3.67 38.27
C PRO A 20 26.78 3.84 36.76
N PHE A 21 27.82 3.49 36.00
CA PHE A 21 27.70 3.21 34.59
C PHE A 21 26.82 1.96 34.45
N PHE A 22 25.53 2.14 34.23
CA PHE A 22 24.69 1.09 33.66
C PHE A 22 25.18 0.93 32.21
N SER A 23 26.06 0.02 31.94
CA SER A 23 26.28 -0.51 30.63
C SER A 23 25.00 -1.26 30.26
N THR A 24 24.08 -0.60 29.59
CA THR A 24 23.05 -1.31 28.87
C THR A 24 23.78 -2.03 27.75
N ALA A 25 23.88 -3.37 27.87
CA ALA A 25 24.33 -4.18 26.74
C ALA A 25 23.48 -3.76 25.53
N GLN A 26 24.14 -3.39 24.43
CA GLN A 26 23.38 -3.16 23.19
C GLN A 26 22.71 -4.48 22.84
N PRO A 27 21.43 -4.46 22.39
CA PRO A 27 20.75 -5.66 21.95
C PRO A 27 21.60 -6.33 20.87
N VAL A 28 21.76 -7.64 21.00
CA VAL A 28 22.54 -8.44 20.05
C VAL A 28 21.64 -8.64 18.83
N MET A 29 22.09 -8.20 17.66
CA MET A 29 21.40 -8.45 16.40
C MET A 29 21.26 -9.97 16.21
N PRO A 30 20.05 -10.53 16.00
CA PRO A 30 19.89 -11.90 15.56
C PRO A 30 20.68 -12.18 14.27
N ASP A 31 21.11 -13.43 14.05
CA ASP A 31 21.85 -13.81 12.84
C ASP A 31 21.03 -13.50 11.59
N TYR A 32 21.40 -12.44 10.88
CA TYR A 32 20.72 -12.06 9.63
C TYR A 32 21.10 -13.04 8.51
N THR A 33 20.10 -13.64 7.88
CA THR A 33 20.29 -14.49 6.71
C THR A 33 19.96 -13.68 5.45
N ALA A 34 20.88 -13.66 4.49
CA ALA A 34 20.70 -12.95 3.23
C ALA A 34 19.40 -13.38 2.52
N VAL A 35 18.66 -12.41 2.00
CA VAL A 35 17.42 -12.67 1.26
C VAL A 35 17.75 -12.84 -0.21
N THR A 36 17.55 -14.05 -0.74
CA THR A 36 17.81 -14.42 -2.13
C THR A 36 16.52 -14.52 -2.94
N ASP A 37 16.62 -14.57 -4.27
CA ASP A 37 15.47 -14.82 -5.15
C ASP A 37 14.73 -16.10 -4.78
N GLU A 38 15.47 -17.18 -4.44
CA GLU A 38 14.88 -18.44 -4.02
C GLU A 38 14.01 -18.28 -2.76
N ARG A 39 14.49 -17.50 -1.77
CA ARG A 39 13.74 -17.23 -0.53
C ARG A 39 12.56 -16.29 -0.75
N LEU A 40 12.64 -15.36 -1.70
CA LEU A 40 11.52 -14.49 -2.06
C LEU A 40 10.42 -15.24 -2.81
N LEU A 41 10.80 -16.16 -3.69
CA LEU A 41 9.87 -17.02 -4.43
C LEU A 41 9.23 -18.10 -3.53
N ASN A 42 9.98 -18.62 -2.56
CA ASN A 42 9.53 -19.68 -1.64
C ASN A 42 9.93 -19.33 -0.20
N PRO A 43 9.30 -18.33 0.42
CA PRO A 43 9.65 -17.90 1.76
C PRO A 43 9.35 -19.00 2.79
N GLU A 44 10.24 -19.10 3.78
CA GLU A 44 10.01 -19.96 4.94
C GLU A 44 8.79 -19.44 5.72
N ALA A 45 7.88 -20.31 6.13
CA ALA A 45 6.63 -19.92 6.81
C ALA A 45 6.84 -19.02 8.04
N ARG A 46 8.00 -19.17 8.72
CA ARG A 46 8.37 -18.35 9.88
C ARG A 46 8.69 -16.88 9.54
N ASN A 47 8.92 -16.54 8.27
CA ASN A 47 9.33 -15.23 7.81
C ASN A 47 8.20 -14.51 7.05
N TRP A 48 8.30 -13.17 6.97
CA TRP A 48 7.48 -12.33 6.11
C TRP A 48 8.40 -11.43 5.30
N LEU A 49 8.90 -11.93 4.16
CA LEU A 49 10.06 -11.36 3.45
C LEU A 49 9.72 -10.26 2.44
N SER A 50 8.47 -10.13 2.03
CA SER A 50 8.02 -9.15 1.04
C SER A 50 6.76 -8.43 1.51
N TYR A 51 6.35 -7.39 0.77
CA TYR A 51 5.19 -6.54 1.10
C TYR A 51 3.91 -7.33 1.42
N ARG A 52 3.66 -8.44 0.70
CA ARG A 52 2.49 -9.31 0.90
C ARG A 52 2.84 -10.73 1.37
N GLY A 53 4.05 -10.92 1.92
CA GLY A 53 4.57 -12.22 2.34
C GLY A 53 5.16 -13.00 1.19
N THR A 54 4.45 -13.13 0.08
CA THR A 54 4.84 -13.79 -1.17
C THR A 54 4.80 -12.79 -2.33
N LEU A 55 5.45 -13.11 -3.45
CA LEU A 55 5.56 -12.23 -4.62
C LEU A 55 4.31 -12.27 -5.53
N ASP A 56 3.41 -13.23 -5.33
CA ASP A 56 2.11 -13.34 -6.00
C ASP A 56 1.02 -12.42 -5.39
N GLY A 57 1.31 -11.83 -4.23
CA GLY A 57 0.43 -10.85 -3.59
C GLY A 57 -0.67 -11.43 -2.71
N TRP A 58 -0.59 -12.71 -2.34
CA TRP A 58 -1.68 -13.39 -1.62
C TRP A 58 -1.97 -12.82 -0.23
N GLY A 59 -0.94 -12.28 0.47
CA GLY A 59 -1.13 -11.86 1.86
C GLY A 59 -1.52 -13.01 2.77
N PHE A 60 -1.03 -14.20 2.45
CA PHE A 60 -1.32 -15.47 3.11
C PHE A 60 -0.09 -16.02 3.84
N SER A 61 -0.31 -16.58 5.01
CA SER A 61 0.72 -17.29 5.80
C SER A 61 0.33 -18.74 6.04
N ARG A 62 1.29 -19.64 5.92
CA ARG A 62 1.14 -21.06 6.26
C ARG A 62 1.26 -21.36 7.75
N LEU A 63 1.40 -20.34 8.61
CA LEU A 63 1.39 -20.49 10.05
C LEU A 63 -0.04 -20.74 10.55
N ASP A 64 -0.18 -21.68 11.49
CA ASP A 64 -1.45 -22.20 12.01
C ASP A 64 -1.47 -22.40 13.54
N GLU A 65 -0.42 -21.99 14.28
CA GLU A 65 -0.44 -22.03 15.75
C GLU A 65 -1.56 -21.16 16.32
N ILE A 66 -1.79 -20.00 15.70
CA ILE A 66 -2.96 -19.15 15.98
C ILE A 66 -4.05 -19.52 14.99
N ASP A 67 -5.14 -20.10 15.47
CA ASP A 67 -6.26 -20.59 14.68
C ASP A 67 -7.64 -20.11 15.21
N ASP A 68 -8.71 -20.48 14.52
CA ASP A 68 -10.07 -20.07 14.86
C ASP A 68 -10.58 -20.64 16.21
N SER A 69 -9.91 -21.66 16.75
CA SER A 69 -10.26 -22.26 18.04
C SER A 69 -9.57 -21.58 19.24
N ASN A 70 -8.48 -20.84 19.02
CA ASN A 70 -7.66 -20.27 20.10
C ASN A 70 -7.41 -18.75 20.00
N VAL A 71 -7.74 -18.12 18.87
CA VAL A 71 -7.49 -16.68 18.63
C VAL A 71 -8.11 -15.76 19.68
N GLN A 72 -9.15 -16.20 20.38
CA GLN A 72 -9.78 -15.46 21.48
C GLN A 72 -8.81 -15.21 22.66
N GLN A 73 -7.72 -15.99 22.74
CA GLN A 73 -6.68 -15.87 23.76
C GLN A 73 -5.54 -14.95 23.34
N LEU A 74 -5.59 -14.39 22.12
CA LEU A 74 -4.55 -13.53 21.59
C LEU A 74 -4.40 -12.27 22.44
N GLU A 75 -3.17 -11.98 22.87
CA GLU A 75 -2.87 -10.80 23.68
C GLU A 75 -1.66 -10.02 23.14
N PRO A 76 -1.57 -8.70 23.39
CA PRO A 76 -0.41 -7.92 23.02
C PRO A 76 0.80 -8.35 23.88
N VAL A 77 1.87 -8.82 23.24
CA VAL A 77 3.10 -9.22 23.92
C VAL A 77 4.11 -8.09 24.04
N TRP A 78 4.13 -7.19 23.07
CA TRP A 78 4.88 -5.95 23.12
C TRP A 78 4.31 -4.89 22.17
N SER A 79 4.69 -3.65 22.40
CA SER A 79 4.39 -2.55 21.49
C SER A 79 5.58 -1.58 21.40
N PHE A 80 5.78 -0.98 20.23
CA PHE A 80 6.85 -0.03 19.98
C PHE A 80 6.28 1.30 19.47
N SER A 81 6.51 2.39 20.20
CA SER A 81 6.12 3.73 19.76
C SER A 81 7.14 4.27 18.75
N THR A 82 6.71 4.58 17.55
CA THR A 82 7.57 5.11 16.49
C THR A 82 7.99 6.56 16.73
N GLY A 83 7.27 7.29 17.60
CA GLY A 83 7.47 8.72 17.81
C GLY A 83 7.03 9.61 16.64
N VAL A 84 6.35 9.04 15.65
CA VAL A 84 5.91 9.73 14.41
C VAL A 84 4.38 9.80 14.38
N LEU A 85 3.85 10.94 13.94
CA LEU A 85 2.43 11.13 13.69
C LEU A 85 2.11 10.86 12.22
N GLY A 86 0.84 10.62 11.92
CA GLY A 86 0.33 10.42 10.56
C GLY A 86 0.08 8.97 10.20
N GLY A 87 -0.25 8.72 8.94
CA GLY A 87 -0.66 7.43 8.43
C GLY A 87 0.49 6.42 8.36
N HIS A 88 0.46 5.40 9.19
CA HIS A 88 1.40 4.29 9.18
C HIS A 88 0.83 3.17 8.31
N GLU A 89 1.31 3.04 7.06
CA GLU A 89 0.75 2.16 6.03
C GLU A 89 1.55 0.88 5.79
N ALA A 90 2.81 0.85 6.24
CA ALA A 90 3.73 -0.25 5.94
C ALA A 90 3.40 -1.54 6.72
N PRO A 91 3.53 -2.73 6.09
CA PRO A 91 3.62 -3.98 6.83
C PRO A 91 4.94 -4.09 7.59
N PRO A 92 4.98 -4.72 8.76
CA PRO A 92 6.23 -5.23 9.33
C PRO A 92 6.79 -6.35 8.45
N ILE A 93 8.03 -6.19 7.98
CA ILE A 93 8.77 -7.20 7.21
C ILE A 93 9.70 -7.94 8.17
N VAL A 94 9.67 -9.27 8.19
CA VAL A 94 10.43 -10.06 9.19
C VAL A 94 11.31 -11.11 8.52
N ASN A 95 12.60 -11.07 8.84
CA ASN A 95 13.59 -12.03 8.41
C ASN A 95 14.35 -12.58 9.62
N ASN A 96 14.14 -13.86 9.94
CA ASN A 96 14.82 -14.59 11.03
C ASN A 96 14.84 -13.83 12.37
N GLY A 97 13.66 -13.36 12.82
CA GLY A 97 13.51 -12.67 14.09
C GLY A 97 13.91 -11.19 14.09
N VAL A 98 14.28 -10.63 12.94
CA VAL A 98 14.49 -9.19 12.78
C VAL A 98 13.31 -8.58 12.02
N MET A 99 12.63 -7.64 12.62
CA MET A 99 11.53 -6.89 12.06
C MET A 99 12.00 -5.55 11.50
N PHE A 100 11.67 -5.26 10.24
CA PHE A 100 11.92 -3.98 9.60
C PHE A 100 10.62 -3.26 9.33
N VAL A 101 10.52 -2.00 9.74
CA VAL A 101 9.35 -1.14 9.51
C VAL A 101 9.75 0.25 9.08
N THR A 102 8.89 0.88 8.28
CA THR A 102 8.99 2.30 7.91
C THR A 102 7.85 3.11 8.50
N THR A 103 8.06 4.41 8.59
CA THR A 103 7.05 5.37 9.05
C THR A 103 6.92 6.53 8.08
N PRO A 104 5.88 7.37 8.20
CA PRO A 104 5.87 8.68 7.57
C PRO A 104 7.16 9.45 7.85
N GLY A 105 7.68 10.20 6.86
CA GLY A 105 8.94 10.93 6.99
C GLY A 105 10.21 10.09 6.78
N ASN A 106 10.04 8.87 6.26
CA ASN A 106 11.13 7.98 5.83
C ASN A 106 12.12 7.58 6.94
N LEU A 107 11.60 7.23 8.12
CA LEU A 107 12.38 6.50 9.12
C LEU A 107 12.29 5.00 8.84
N VAL A 108 13.38 4.29 9.08
CA VAL A 108 13.45 2.83 9.05
C VAL A 108 13.93 2.33 10.40
N TYR A 109 13.23 1.37 10.97
CA TYR A 109 13.58 0.72 12.21
C TYR A 109 13.88 -0.75 11.95
N ALA A 110 14.93 -1.27 12.59
CA ALA A 110 15.10 -2.70 12.81
C ALA A 110 14.85 -2.98 14.30
N ILE A 111 14.01 -3.96 14.56
CA ILE A 111 13.50 -4.28 15.89
C ILE A 111 13.66 -5.80 16.07
N ASP A 112 14.06 -6.25 17.25
CA ASP A 112 13.96 -7.66 17.61
C ASP A 112 12.48 -8.06 17.63
N ALA A 113 12.11 -8.98 16.75
CA ALA A 113 10.71 -9.31 16.52
C ALA A 113 10.05 -10.05 17.68
N ALA A 114 10.82 -10.69 18.57
CA ALA A 114 10.32 -11.39 19.75
C ALA A 114 10.16 -10.47 20.96
N SER A 115 11.10 -9.52 21.18
CA SER A 115 11.14 -8.68 22.37
C SER A 115 10.62 -7.25 22.16
N GLY A 116 10.65 -6.73 20.92
CA GLY A 116 10.36 -5.33 20.62
C GLY A 116 11.53 -4.38 20.87
N ASP A 117 12.73 -4.90 21.17
CA ASP A 117 13.91 -4.08 21.39
C ASP A 117 14.42 -3.46 20.09
N LEU A 118 14.74 -2.17 20.15
CA LEU A 118 15.31 -1.45 19.01
C LEU A 118 16.74 -1.92 18.74
N LEU A 119 17.00 -2.48 17.55
CA LEU A 119 18.34 -2.88 17.10
C LEU A 119 19.08 -1.71 16.47
N TRP A 120 18.47 -1.04 15.50
CA TRP A 120 18.97 0.18 14.89
C TRP A 120 17.83 1.02 14.27
N ARG A 121 18.13 2.28 14.00
CA ARG A 121 17.25 3.24 13.33
C ARG A 121 18.00 4.02 12.27
N TYR A 122 17.42 4.16 11.12
CA TYR A 122 17.84 5.08 10.07
C TYR A 122 16.77 6.16 9.86
N GLN A 123 17.21 7.39 9.64
CA GLN A 123 16.36 8.49 9.22
C GLN A 123 16.93 9.10 7.96
N HIS A 124 16.12 9.18 6.90
CA HIS A 124 16.48 9.90 5.70
C HIS A 124 16.42 11.41 5.94
N ASP A 125 17.45 12.12 5.52
CA ASP A 125 17.52 13.57 5.62
C ASP A 125 16.75 14.18 4.43
N LEU A 126 15.43 14.38 4.62
CA LEU A 126 14.62 15.07 3.62
C LEU A 126 15.04 16.54 3.52
N PRO A 127 15.04 17.13 2.29
CA PRO A 127 15.25 18.56 2.11
C PRO A 127 14.28 19.39 2.97
N GLU A 128 14.70 20.58 3.40
CA GLU A 128 13.83 21.49 4.18
C GLU A 128 12.50 21.78 3.45
N THR A 129 12.56 21.83 2.13
CA THR A 129 11.37 21.93 1.25
C THR A 129 11.36 20.76 0.28
N TYR A 130 10.28 20.02 0.24
CA TYR A 130 10.02 18.95 -0.72
C TYR A 130 8.53 18.90 -1.05
N ILE A 131 8.23 18.36 -2.24
CA ILE A 131 6.86 18.27 -2.76
C ILE A 131 6.36 16.85 -2.59
N ALA A 132 5.33 16.66 -1.77
CA ALA A 132 4.61 15.41 -1.61
C ALA A 132 3.20 15.68 -1.10
N PHE A 133 2.17 15.21 -1.80
CA PHE A 133 0.78 15.31 -1.35
C PHE A 133 0.50 14.33 -0.23
N HIS A 134 0.95 13.08 -0.38
CA HIS A 134 0.78 12.02 0.61
C HIS A 134 2.12 11.73 1.30
N ARG A 135 2.23 12.16 2.55
CA ARG A 135 3.47 12.00 3.34
C ARG A 135 3.45 10.68 4.09
N THR A 136 3.49 9.58 3.35
CA THR A 136 3.47 8.22 3.87
C THR A 136 4.63 7.40 3.29
N ASN A 137 4.83 6.20 3.82
CA ASN A 137 5.76 5.21 3.28
C ASN A 137 5.14 3.82 3.50
N ARG A 138 5.08 3.01 2.43
CA ARG A 138 4.42 1.70 2.43
C ARG A 138 5.35 0.53 2.72
N GLY A 139 6.63 0.78 3.06
CA GLY A 139 7.49 -0.29 3.53
C GLY A 139 8.87 -0.33 2.92
N VAL A 140 9.57 -1.42 3.25
CA VAL A 140 10.90 -1.75 2.75
C VAL A 140 10.85 -3.00 1.88
N ALA A 141 11.92 -3.21 1.08
CA ALA A 141 12.25 -4.49 0.49
C ALA A 141 13.54 -5.04 1.10
N LEU A 142 13.68 -6.35 1.13
CA LEU A 142 14.89 -7.05 1.55
C LEU A 142 15.51 -7.76 0.34
N TYR A 143 16.81 -7.60 0.14
CA TYR A 143 17.56 -8.35 -0.87
C TYR A 143 19.04 -8.45 -0.49
N GLY A 144 19.62 -9.64 -0.60
CA GLY A 144 20.98 -9.88 -0.13
C GLY A 144 21.12 -9.59 1.37
N ASP A 145 22.05 -8.75 1.70
CA ASP A 145 22.35 -8.25 3.05
C ASP A 145 21.85 -6.81 3.29
N LYS A 146 20.89 -6.35 2.46
CA LYS A 146 20.44 -4.95 2.46
C LYS A 146 18.94 -4.80 2.67
N VAL A 147 18.58 -3.65 3.22
CA VAL A 147 17.21 -3.13 3.32
C VAL A 147 17.07 -1.92 2.41
N TYR A 148 16.06 -1.93 1.56
CA TYR A 148 15.80 -0.86 0.60
C TYR A 148 14.54 -0.09 0.96
N THR A 149 14.63 1.23 0.92
CA THR A 149 13.48 2.12 1.13
C THR A 149 13.46 3.21 0.07
N ALA A 150 12.25 3.58 -0.35
CA ALA A 150 12.05 4.71 -1.25
C ALA A 150 11.60 5.94 -0.46
N THR A 151 11.86 7.14 -0.97
CA THR A 151 11.72 8.37 -0.18
C THR A 151 10.85 9.44 -0.83
N LEU A 152 10.35 10.36 0.00
CA LEU A 152 9.45 11.44 -0.42
C LEU A 152 10.13 12.51 -1.28
N ASP A 153 11.46 12.50 -1.39
CA ASP A 153 12.25 13.35 -2.29
C ASP A 153 12.72 12.60 -3.55
N ALA A 154 11.98 11.52 -3.92
CA ALA A 154 12.19 10.70 -5.12
C ALA A 154 13.57 10.03 -5.19
N ARG A 155 14.00 9.40 -4.09
CA ARG A 155 15.24 8.62 -4.01
C ARG A 155 14.95 7.18 -3.59
N VAL A 156 15.91 6.29 -3.84
CA VAL A 156 15.96 4.95 -3.27
C VAL A 156 17.25 4.83 -2.47
N VAL A 157 17.15 4.31 -1.27
CA VAL A 157 18.25 4.17 -0.32
C VAL A 157 18.43 2.70 0.04
N ALA A 158 19.65 2.18 -0.05
CA ALA A 158 20.04 0.88 0.47
C ALA A 158 20.77 1.04 1.80
N LEU A 159 20.33 0.25 2.78
CA LEU A 159 20.92 0.19 4.11
C LEU A 159 21.50 -1.21 4.33
N ASP A 160 22.62 -1.31 5.02
CA ASP A 160 23.12 -2.57 5.57
C ASP A 160 22.11 -3.10 6.59
N ALA A 161 21.63 -4.32 6.40
CA ALA A 161 20.52 -4.88 7.18
C ALA A 161 20.89 -5.10 8.65
N THR A 162 22.15 -5.27 8.97
CA THR A 162 22.63 -5.54 10.34
C THR A 162 22.92 -4.26 11.12
N THR A 163 23.29 -3.18 10.46
CA THR A 163 23.76 -1.95 11.12
C THR A 163 22.90 -0.72 10.84
N GLY A 164 22.03 -0.76 9.84
CA GLY A 164 21.25 0.39 9.38
C GLY A 164 22.08 1.48 8.68
N ARG A 165 23.36 1.22 8.40
CA ARG A 165 24.22 2.19 7.72
C ARG A 165 23.89 2.25 6.25
N LYS A 166 23.82 3.47 5.73
CA LYS A 166 23.59 3.71 4.30
C LYS A 166 24.74 3.13 3.47
N VAL A 167 24.41 2.26 2.51
CA VAL A 167 25.33 1.64 1.55
C VAL A 167 25.39 2.50 0.29
N TRP A 168 24.23 2.80 -0.29
CA TRP A 168 24.09 3.70 -1.43
C TRP A 168 22.77 4.48 -1.36
N ASP A 169 22.64 5.50 -2.19
CA ASP A 169 21.55 6.46 -2.19
C ASP A 169 21.43 7.06 -3.60
N SER A 170 20.40 6.66 -4.35
CA SER A 170 20.21 7.01 -5.75
C SER A 170 19.02 7.94 -5.94
N THR A 171 19.23 9.05 -6.64
CA THR A 171 18.14 9.94 -7.08
C THR A 171 17.45 9.32 -8.27
N VAL A 172 16.14 9.07 -8.13
CA VAL A 172 15.32 8.50 -9.20
C VAL A 172 14.78 9.60 -10.12
N GLN A 173 14.34 10.73 -9.56
CA GLN A 173 13.81 11.85 -10.33
C GLN A 173 13.89 13.16 -9.52
N ASP A 174 13.68 14.30 -10.20
CA ASP A 174 13.68 15.62 -9.56
C ASP A 174 12.32 15.89 -8.88
N ASN A 175 12.35 15.99 -7.55
CA ASN A 175 11.18 16.28 -6.73
C ASN A 175 10.54 17.65 -7.02
N ASN A 176 11.31 18.63 -7.54
CA ASN A 176 10.76 19.96 -7.87
C ASN A 176 9.68 19.92 -8.97
N PHE A 177 9.63 18.83 -9.74
CA PHE A 177 8.59 18.60 -10.74
C PHE A 177 7.38 17.82 -10.18
N GLY A 178 7.35 17.52 -8.88
CA GLY A 178 6.25 16.81 -8.24
C GLY A 178 6.42 15.29 -8.16
N TYR A 179 7.59 14.76 -8.48
CA TYR A 179 7.90 13.34 -8.30
C TYR A 179 8.28 13.04 -6.85
N TYR A 180 7.65 12.03 -6.25
CA TYR A 180 8.00 11.48 -4.95
C TYR A 180 7.63 10.00 -4.91
N ILE A 181 8.11 9.24 -3.92
CA ILE A 181 7.86 7.81 -3.87
C ILE A 181 7.29 7.44 -2.51
N THR A 182 6.16 6.73 -2.51
CA THR A 182 5.47 6.25 -1.29
C THR A 182 5.40 4.74 -1.19
N MET A 183 5.66 4.02 -2.29
CA MET A 183 5.58 2.56 -2.34
C MET A 183 6.76 1.87 -1.64
N ALA A 184 6.55 0.65 -1.15
CA ALA A 184 7.64 -0.26 -0.87
C ALA A 184 8.28 -0.73 -2.20
N PRO A 185 9.61 -0.81 -2.31
CA PRO A 185 10.24 -1.38 -3.50
C PRO A 185 9.89 -2.85 -3.69
N LEU A 186 9.87 -3.32 -4.94
CA LEU A 186 9.88 -4.75 -5.28
C LEU A 186 11.33 -5.17 -5.54
N ALA A 187 11.82 -6.17 -4.82
CA ALA A 187 13.18 -6.70 -4.97
C ALA A 187 13.13 -8.10 -5.58
N ILE A 188 13.79 -8.30 -6.71
CA ILE A 188 13.92 -9.59 -7.42
C ILE A 188 14.98 -9.52 -8.52
N ASP A 189 15.60 -10.64 -8.85
CA ASP A 189 16.56 -10.82 -9.95
C ASP A 189 17.71 -9.78 -9.91
N GLY A 190 18.24 -9.51 -8.70
CA GLY A 190 19.31 -8.53 -8.50
C GLY A 190 18.89 -7.07 -8.72
N LYS A 191 17.60 -6.78 -8.74
CA LYS A 191 17.04 -5.45 -9.03
C LYS A 191 16.10 -4.97 -7.95
N ILE A 192 16.03 -3.65 -7.80
CA ILE A 192 15.09 -2.93 -6.93
C ILE A 192 14.20 -2.09 -7.83
N LEU A 193 12.91 -2.45 -7.90
CA LEU A 193 11.94 -1.79 -8.75
C LEU A 193 11.10 -0.81 -7.94
N VAL A 194 10.98 0.41 -8.45
CA VAL A 194 10.08 1.43 -7.90
C VAL A 194 9.36 2.16 -9.02
N GLY A 195 8.14 2.57 -8.73
CA GLY A 195 7.41 3.55 -9.54
C GLY A 195 7.42 4.91 -8.85
N THR A 196 6.58 5.83 -9.32
CA THR A 196 6.49 7.19 -8.76
C THR A 196 5.07 7.55 -8.40
N SER A 197 4.91 8.33 -7.33
CA SER A 197 3.71 9.10 -7.00
C SER A 197 3.75 10.46 -7.70
N GLY A 198 2.66 11.24 -7.59
CA GLY A 198 2.59 12.61 -8.11
C GLY A 198 1.68 12.77 -9.33
N GLY A 199 0.78 11.83 -9.59
CA GLY A 199 -0.20 11.92 -10.68
C GLY A 199 -0.94 13.26 -10.69
N GLU A 200 -1.37 13.74 -9.53
CA GLU A 200 -2.08 15.00 -9.29
C GLU A 200 -1.21 16.25 -9.54
N LEU A 201 0.09 16.08 -9.72
CA LEU A 201 1.06 17.15 -9.99
C LEU A 201 1.48 17.23 -11.46
N GLY A 202 0.82 16.42 -12.33
CA GLY A 202 1.10 16.39 -13.76
C GLY A 202 2.49 15.85 -14.09
N ILE A 203 2.88 14.74 -13.45
CA ILE A 203 4.11 14.02 -13.79
C ILE A 203 3.89 13.10 -15.00
N ARG A 204 4.96 12.60 -15.57
CA ARG A 204 4.94 11.47 -16.49
C ARG A 204 5.34 10.22 -15.72
N GLY A 205 4.39 9.33 -15.42
CA GLY A 205 4.61 8.13 -14.64
C GLY A 205 5.64 7.20 -15.27
N PHE A 206 6.33 6.43 -14.42
CA PHE A 206 7.30 5.42 -14.83
C PHE A 206 7.50 4.36 -13.77
N ILE A 207 8.12 3.25 -14.19
CA ILE A 207 8.72 2.23 -13.33
C ILE A 207 10.20 2.18 -13.68
N VAL A 208 11.06 2.14 -12.66
CA VAL A 208 12.52 2.05 -12.82
C VAL A 208 13.06 0.87 -12.03
N ALA A 209 14.00 0.14 -12.62
CA ALA A 209 14.79 -0.86 -11.94
C ALA A 209 16.20 -0.33 -11.68
N LEU A 210 16.63 -0.43 -10.44
CA LEU A 210 17.98 -0.14 -10.01
C LEU A 210 18.70 -1.45 -9.70
N ASP A 211 20.00 -1.51 -10.00
CA ASP A 211 20.86 -2.62 -9.57
C ASP A 211 20.93 -2.64 -8.04
N ALA A 212 20.66 -3.79 -7.43
CA ALA A 212 20.56 -3.93 -5.99
C ALA A 212 21.91 -3.64 -5.27
N GLU A 213 23.05 -3.92 -5.89
CA GLU A 213 24.35 -3.71 -5.29
C GLU A 213 24.86 -2.27 -5.41
N THR A 214 24.60 -1.63 -6.54
CA THR A 214 25.20 -0.33 -6.87
C THR A 214 24.23 0.85 -6.81
N GLY A 215 22.91 0.59 -6.95
CA GLY A 215 21.89 1.62 -7.08
C GLY A 215 21.88 2.32 -8.46
N GLU A 216 22.64 1.80 -9.44
CA GLU A 216 22.62 2.33 -10.81
C GLU A 216 21.32 1.94 -11.52
N GLU A 217 20.79 2.83 -12.36
CA GLU A 217 19.60 2.55 -13.16
C GLU A 217 19.92 1.50 -14.23
N VAL A 218 19.18 0.37 -14.21
CA VAL A 218 19.29 -0.71 -15.19
C VAL A 218 18.38 -0.44 -16.38
N TRP A 219 17.12 -0.11 -16.11
CA TRP A 219 16.14 0.29 -17.11
C TRP A 219 15.03 1.16 -16.51
N ARG A 220 14.37 1.91 -17.40
CA ARG A 220 13.19 2.72 -17.06
C ARG A 220 12.12 2.57 -18.11
N THR A 221 10.89 2.32 -17.67
CA THR A 221 9.72 2.20 -18.53
C THR A 221 8.69 3.25 -18.14
N TYR A 222 8.38 4.13 -19.08
CA TYR A 222 7.35 5.13 -18.87
C TYR A 222 5.96 4.54 -19.04
N THR A 223 5.07 4.83 -18.10
CA THR A 223 3.66 4.42 -18.14
C THR A 223 2.80 5.32 -19.03
N VAL A 224 3.34 6.47 -19.45
CA VAL A 224 2.77 7.34 -20.47
C VAL A 224 3.74 7.41 -21.66
N PRO A 225 3.42 6.83 -22.81
CA PRO A 225 4.35 6.71 -23.94
C PRO A 225 4.60 8.05 -24.64
N ALA A 226 5.86 8.27 -25.05
CA ALA A 226 6.30 9.42 -25.86
C ALA A 226 6.06 9.16 -27.38
N PRO A 227 6.18 10.19 -28.22
CA PRO A 227 6.10 10.05 -29.68
C PRO A 227 7.05 8.96 -30.20
N GLY A 228 6.49 8.01 -30.97
CA GLY A 228 7.20 6.88 -31.51
C GLY A 228 7.15 5.61 -30.65
N GLU A 229 6.71 5.72 -29.38
CA GLU A 229 6.47 4.56 -28.52
C GLU A 229 5.04 4.01 -28.72
N PRO A 230 4.83 2.69 -28.57
CA PRO A 230 3.50 2.09 -28.63
C PRO A 230 2.54 2.74 -27.63
N GLY A 231 1.30 3.03 -28.06
CA GLY A 231 0.29 3.68 -27.22
C GLY A 231 0.29 5.21 -27.28
N ASN A 232 1.34 5.89 -27.78
CA ASN A 232 1.36 7.36 -27.84
C ASN A 232 0.23 7.96 -28.69
N ALA A 233 -0.22 7.26 -29.74
CA ALA A 233 -1.33 7.71 -30.57
C ALA A 233 -2.65 7.92 -29.82
N THR A 234 -2.77 7.42 -28.59
CA THR A 234 -3.91 7.62 -27.71
C THR A 234 -3.84 8.92 -26.89
N TRP A 235 -2.78 9.71 -27.06
CA TRP A 235 -2.55 10.99 -26.40
C TRP A 235 -2.54 12.15 -27.39
N PRO A 236 -3.33 13.22 -27.17
CA PRO A 236 -3.33 14.35 -28.09
C PRO A 236 -2.13 15.25 -27.87
N GLY A 237 -1.44 15.64 -28.94
CA GLY A 237 -0.36 16.62 -28.90
C GLY A 237 0.73 16.30 -27.89
N GLU A 238 0.97 17.24 -26.97
CA GLU A 238 2.02 17.13 -25.92
C GLU A 238 1.45 16.68 -24.55
N SER A 239 0.16 16.30 -24.45
CA SER A 239 -0.48 15.94 -23.17
C SER A 239 0.20 14.74 -22.48
N TRP A 240 0.89 13.89 -23.25
CA TRP A 240 1.68 12.77 -22.71
C TRP A 240 2.77 13.19 -21.72
N ARG A 241 3.25 14.45 -21.79
CA ARG A 241 4.34 14.95 -20.90
C ARG A 241 3.89 15.07 -19.44
N THR A 242 2.60 15.28 -19.23
CA THR A 242 1.98 15.52 -17.93
C THR A 242 0.82 14.55 -17.68
N GLY A 243 0.90 13.37 -18.32
CA GLY A 243 -0.21 12.44 -18.44
C GLY A 243 -0.55 11.64 -17.18
N GLY A 244 0.16 11.80 -16.08
CA GLY A 244 -0.11 11.07 -14.85
C GLY A 244 0.36 9.62 -14.91
N ALA A 245 -0.54 8.65 -14.78
CA ALA A 245 -0.25 7.22 -14.76
C ALA A 245 0.80 6.83 -13.71
N ALA A 246 0.71 7.41 -12.53
CA ALA A 246 1.62 7.15 -11.41
C ALA A 246 1.56 5.67 -10.99
N VAL A 247 2.67 5.13 -10.48
CA VAL A 247 2.77 3.78 -9.92
C VAL A 247 3.27 3.91 -8.49
N TRP A 248 2.35 3.86 -7.54
CA TRP A 248 2.64 4.19 -6.14
C TRP A 248 2.28 3.08 -5.15
N VAL A 249 1.92 1.90 -5.67
CA VAL A 249 1.71 0.65 -4.93
C VAL A 249 2.72 -0.39 -5.41
N PRO A 250 3.26 -1.26 -4.52
CA PRO A 250 4.22 -2.30 -4.88
C PRO A 250 3.72 -3.25 -5.96
N GLY A 251 4.62 -3.69 -6.84
CA GLY A 251 4.34 -4.70 -7.85
C GLY A 251 4.32 -6.13 -7.30
N HIS A 252 3.79 -7.07 -8.11
CA HIS A 252 3.89 -8.51 -7.91
C HIS A 252 4.78 -9.14 -8.99
N TYR A 253 5.25 -10.36 -8.75
CA TYR A 253 6.18 -11.02 -9.68
C TYR A 253 5.82 -12.48 -9.90
N ASP A 254 5.78 -12.87 -11.18
CA ASP A 254 5.64 -14.25 -11.63
C ASP A 254 7.02 -14.81 -11.99
N GLY A 255 7.53 -15.71 -11.12
CA GLY A 255 8.85 -16.31 -11.31
C GLY A 255 8.92 -17.31 -12.46
N GLU A 256 7.79 -17.88 -12.89
CA GLU A 256 7.74 -18.80 -14.02
C GLU A 256 7.83 -18.07 -15.37
N LEU A 257 7.12 -16.95 -15.46
CA LEU A 257 7.11 -16.11 -16.67
C LEU A 257 8.24 -15.07 -16.69
N GLY A 258 8.87 -14.76 -15.54
CA GLY A 258 9.87 -13.71 -15.44
C GLY A 258 9.28 -12.31 -15.62
N LEU A 259 8.02 -12.11 -15.24
CA LEU A 259 7.26 -10.89 -15.44
C LEU A 259 6.92 -10.22 -14.12
N ALA A 260 7.17 -8.90 -14.04
CA ALA A 260 6.70 -8.06 -12.94
C ALA A 260 5.42 -7.34 -13.35
N TYR A 261 4.40 -7.41 -12.49
CA TYR A 261 3.10 -6.79 -12.72
C TYR A 261 2.95 -5.54 -11.87
N PHE A 262 2.46 -4.45 -12.48
CA PHE A 262 2.17 -3.21 -11.79
C PHE A 262 0.85 -2.63 -12.27
N GLY A 263 0.05 -2.12 -11.33
CA GLY A 263 -1.09 -1.27 -11.64
C GLY A 263 -0.64 0.17 -11.91
N THR A 264 -1.37 0.89 -12.75
CA THR A 264 -1.11 2.28 -13.07
C THR A 264 -2.26 3.19 -12.66
N GLY A 265 -1.91 4.40 -12.23
CA GLY A 265 -2.86 5.41 -11.78
C GLY A 265 -3.62 6.09 -12.89
N ASN A 266 -4.49 6.98 -12.46
CA ASN A 266 -5.34 7.80 -13.31
C ASN A 266 -4.54 8.75 -14.20
N PRO A 267 -5.13 9.21 -15.33
CA PRO A 267 -4.47 10.20 -16.16
C PRO A 267 -4.56 11.63 -15.60
N GLY A 268 -3.59 12.48 -15.96
CA GLY A 268 -3.55 13.90 -15.63
C GLY A 268 -3.81 14.79 -16.86
N PRO A 269 -4.60 15.91 -16.74
CA PRO A 269 -5.48 16.22 -15.61
C PRO A 269 -6.65 15.24 -15.53
N TRP A 270 -7.41 15.22 -14.42
CA TRP A 270 -8.46 14.21 -14.23
C TRP A 270 -9.55 14.25 -15.31
N ILE A 271 -9.95 15.43 -15.78
CA ILE A 271 -11.08 15.60 -16.69
C ILE A 271 -10.71 15.20 -18.13
N GLY A 272 -11.34 14.14 -18.62
CA GLY A 272 -10.95 13.42 -19.84
C GLY A 272 -11.07 14.20 -21.13
N ASP A 273 -12.01 15.15 -21.25
CA ASP A 273 -12.17 15.97 -22.46
C ASP A 273 -11.01 16.96 -22.69
N GLN A 274 -10.17 17.23 -21.68
CA GLN A 274 -8.93 17.99 -21.82
C GLN A 274 -7.78 17.17 -22.45
N ARG A 275 -7.93 15.84 -22.54
CA ARG A 275 -6.97 14.90 -23.14
C ARG A 275 -7.69 13.77 -23.88
N PRO A 276 -8.46 14.08 -24.95
CA PRO A 276 -9.22 13.08 -25.67
C PRO A 276 -8.33 11.91 -26.16
N GLY A 277 -8.90 10.71 -26.21
CA GLY A 277 -8.23 9.46 -26.55
C GLY A 277 -8.22 8.50 -25.36
N ASP A 278 -7.73 7.28 -25.56
CA ASP A 278 -7.74 6.22 -24.53
C ASP A 278 -6.73 6.47 -23.40
N ASN A 279 -5.68 7.24 -23.66
CA ASN A 279 -4.63 7.62 -22.72
C ASN A 279 -3.87 6.42 -22.14
N LEU A 280 -3.38 5.52 -23.01
CA LEU A 280 -2.55 4.40 -22.62
C LEU A 280 -1.22 4.90 -21.99
N TYR A 281 -0.75 4.29 -20.89
CA TYR A 281 -1.26 3.11 -20.18
C TYR A 281 -1.81 3.50 -18.80
N THR A 282 -2.67 4.50 -18.71
CA THR A 282 -3.35 4.85 -17.46
C THR A 282 -4.41 3.81 -17.10
N ASN A 283 -4.72 3.65 -15.81
CA ASN A 283 -5.77 2.75 -15.30
C ASN A 283 -5.63 1.32 -15.85
N SER A 284 -4.42 0.82 -15.83
CA SER A 284 -4.06 -0.45 -16.47
C SER A 284 -3.25 -1.34 -15.54
N VAL A 285 -3.22 -2.63 -15.82
CA VAL A 285 -2.12 -3.49 -15.38
C VAL A 285 -1.10 -3.62 -16.50
N LEU A 286 0.18 -3.56 -16.15
CA LEU A 286 1.32 -3.79 -17.04
C LEU A 286 2.07 -5.04 -16.60
N ALA A 287 2.42 -5.91 -17.57
CA ALA A 287 3.37 -6.99 -17.40
C ALA A 287 4.72 -6.58 -18.00
N LEU A 288 5.74 -6.46 -17.16
CA LEU A 288 7.07 -6.01 -17.54
C LEU A 288 8.07 -7.16 -17.49
N ASP A 289 8.83 -7.33 -18.56
CA ASP A 289 10.01 -8.21 -18.54
C ASP A 289 11.01 -7.70 -17.49
N ILE A 290 11.34 -8.53 -16.50
CA ILE A 290 12.20 -8.12 -15.38
C ILE A 290 13.61 -7.73 -15.80
N LYS A 291 14.11 -8.24 -16.92
CA LYS A 291 15.48 -8.01 -17.39
C LYS A 291 15.61 -6.71 -18.19
N THR A 292 14.58 -6.39 -18.98
CA THR A 292 14.63 -5.30 -19.97
C THR A 292 13.71 -4.14 -19.64
N GLY A 293 12.69 -4.35 -18.81
CA GLY A 293 11.62 -3.39 -18.56
C GLY A 293 10.62 -3.26 -19.70
N GLU A 294 10.71 -4.09 -20.75
CA GLU A 294 9.77 -4.07 -21.87
C GLU A 294 8.35 -4.42 -21.39
N ILE A 295 7.35 -3.64 -21.81
CA ILE A 295 5.94 -3.98 -21.62
C ILE A 295 5.60 -5.14 -22.55
N ARG A 296 5.44 -6.34 -21.99
CA ARG A 296 5.11 -7.57 -22.74
C ARG A 296 3.61 -7.66 -22.99
N ALA A 297 2.81 -7.25 -22.03
CA ALA A 297 1.36 -7.24 -22.11
C ALA A 297 0.76 -6.16 -21.22
N HIS A 298 -0.48 -5.78 -21.49
CA HIS A 298 -1.26 -4.89 -20.65
C HIS A 298 -2.76 -5.13 -20.82
N HIS A 299 -3.52 -4.75 -19.79
CA HIS A 299 -4.98 -4.59 -19.90
C HIS A 299 -5.37 -3.25 -19.30
N GLN A 300 -6.16 -2.44 -20.03
CA GLN A 300 -6.69 -1.17 -19.54
C GLN A 300 -8.10 -1.37 -19.01
N TYR A 301 -8.27 -1.30 -17.69
CA TYR A 301 -9.57 -1.50 -17.01
C TYR A 301 -10.62 -0.46 -17.41
N HIS A 302 -10.18 0.79 -17.60
CA HIS A 302 -11.03 1.83 -18.14
C HIS A 302 -10.21 2.93 -18.84
N TRP A 303 -10.71 3.38 -19.99
CA TRP A 303 -10.05 4.35 -20.86
C TRP A 303 -10.52 5.79 -20.55
N ASN A 304 -9.68 6.80 -20.80
CA ASN A 304 -10.02 8.22 -20.65
C ASN A 304 -10.70 8.54 -19.32
N GLY A 305 -10.16 7.99 -18.22
CA GLY A 305 -10.73 8.10 -16.88
C GLY A 305 -10.92 9.56 -16.45
N SER A 306 -12.00 9.87 -15.72
CA SER A 306 -12.34 11.23 -15.29
C SER A 306 -12.76 11.32 -13.81
N TRP A 307 -12.51 10.25 -13.02
CA TRP A 307 -13.09 10.07 -11.68
C TRP A 307 -12.05 10.01 -10.55
N ASP A 308 -10.75 10.10 -10.89
CA ASP A 308 -9.63 9.83 -9.96
C ASP A 308 -9.58 8.37 -9.51
N TRP A 309 -10.01 7.45 -10.37
CA TRP A 309 -9.93 6.02 -10.10
C TRP A 309 -8.59 5.47 -10.57
N ASP A 310 -7.63 5.49 -9.66
CA ASP A 310 -6.36 4.82 -9.84
C ASP A 310 -6.55 3.29 -9.83
N GLU A 311 -6.11 2.59 -10.85
CA GLU A 311 -6.08 1.13 -10.87
C GLU A 311 -4.68 0.60 -10.47
N VAL A 312 -4.07 1.26 -9.50
CA VAL A 312 -2.70 0.98 -9.03
C VAL A 312 -2.58 -0.25 -8.15
N SER A 313 -3.69 -0.73 -7.55
CA SER A 313 -3.66 -1.98 -6.78
C SER A 313 -3.19 -3.10 -7.69
N THR A 314 -2.01 -3.63 -7.41
CA THR A 314 -1.45 -4.70 -8.24
C THR A 314 -2.34 -5.93 -8.16
N PRO A 315 -2.76 -6.52 -9.30
CA PRO A 315 -3.57 -7.72 -9.31
C PRO A 315 -2.91 -8.87 -8.56
N ILE A 316 -3.71 -9.66 -7.85
CA ILE A 316 -3.24 -10.87 -7.19
C ILE A 316 -3.08 -11.97 -8.24
N LEU A 317 -1.91 -12.63 -8.26
CA LEU A 317 -1.62 -13.73 -9.16
C LEU A 317 -2.13 -15.03 -8.53
N MET A 318 -3.15 -15.66 -9.11
CA MET A 318 -3.70 -16.89 -8.56
C MET A 318 -4.24 -17.81 -9.65
N PRO A 319 -4.31 -19.12 -9.39
CA PRO A 319 -5.08 -20.03 -10.24
C PRO A 319 -6.58 -19.83 -10.00
N VAL A 320 -7.36 -19.78 -11.07
CA VAL A 320 -8.83 -19.66 -11.02
C VAL A 320 -9.46 -20.67 -11.98
N GLU A 321 -10.49 -21.38 -11.56
CA GLU A 321 -11.27 -22.22 -12.44
C GLU A 321 -12.35 -21.40 -13.16
N ARG A 322 -12.37 -21.45 -14.49
CA ARG A 322 -13.42 -20.83 -15.31
C ARG A 322 -13.85 -21.78 -16.41
N GLN A 323 -15.15 -22.06 -16.48
CA GLN A 323 -15.76 -22.93 -17.49
C GLN A 323 -15.10 -24.33 -17.56
N GLY A 324 -14.70 -24.89 -16.40
CA GLY A 324 -14.02 -26.19 -16.31
C GLY A 324 -12.55 -26.18 -16.75
N ARG A 325 -11.93 -25.02 -16.92
CA ARG A 325 -10.51 -24.83 -17.23
C ARG A 325 -9.82 -24.05 -16.11
N LEU A 326 -8.71 -24.53 -15.60
CA LEU A 326 -7.84 -23.79 -14.70
C LEU A 326 -7.04 -22.78 -15.53
N ILE A 327 -7.10 -21.51 -15.14
CA ILE A 327 -6.37 -20.40 -15.76
C ILE A 327 -5.40 -19.76 -14.76
N ASP A 328 -4.30 -19.23 -15.28
CA ASP A 328 -3.39 -18.39 -14.52
C ASP A 328 -3.94 -16.96 -14.52
N ALA A 329 -4.65 -16.61 -13.45
CA ALA A 329 -5.39 -15.36 -13.40
C ALA A 329 -4.61 -14.20 -12.75
N LEU A 330 -4.94 -12.99 -13.18
CA LEU A 330 -4.75 -11.73 -12.48
C LEU A 330 -6.11 -11.30 -11.96
N VAL A 331 -6.29 -11.24 -10.64
CA VAL A 331 -7.54 -10.84 -10.02
C VAL A 331 -7.37 -9.46 -9.40
N HIS A 332 -8.24 -8.53 -9.77
CA HIS A 332 -8.14 -7.12 -9.39
C HIS A 332 -9.49 -6.56 -8.94
N PRO A 333 -9.69 -6.31 -7.63
CA PRO A 333 -10.80 -5.48 -7.17
C PRO A 333 -10.47 -4.01 -7.46
N GLY A 334 -11.07 -3.46 -8.52
CA GLY A 334 -10.78 -2.14 -9.05
C GLY A 334 -11.44 -1.00 -8.27
N ARG A 335 -10.86 0.21 -8.28
CA ARG A 335 -11.50 1.42 -7.76
C ARG A 335 -12.83 1.70 -8.45
N ASN A 336 -12.94 1.33 -9.72
CA ASN A 336 -14.15 1.48 -10.52
C ASN A 336 -15.37 0.67 -10.02
N GLY A 337 -15.19 -0.18 -9.00
CA GLY A 337 -16.25 -0.97 -8.39
C GLY A 337 -16.45 -2.35 -8.99
N TYR A 338 -15.61 -2.78 -9.91
CA TYR A 338 -15.63 -4.12 -10.50
C TYR A 338 -14.49 -4.99 -9.98
N LEU A 339 -14.79 -6.25 -9.75
CA LEU A 339 -13.82 -7.33 -9.52
C LEU A 339 -13.47 -7.94 -10.89
N TRP A 340 -12.26 -7.71 -11.33
CA TRP A 340 -11.77 -8.13 -12.64
C TRP A 340 -11.02 -9.44 -12.56
N THR A 341 -11.30 -10.35 -13.47
CA THR A 341 -10.53 -11.56 -13.71
C THR A 341 -9.93 -11.50 -15.11
N LEU A 342 -8.61 -11.56 -15.19
CA LEU A 342 -7.87 -11.56 -16.43
C LEU A 342 -7.03 -12.85 -16.48
N GLU A 343 -6.82 -13.44 -17.66
CA GLU A 343 -5.88 -14.54 -17.86
C GLU A 343 -4.53 -13.99 -18.32
N ARG A 344 -3.43 -14.40 -17.66
CA ARG A 344 -2.08 -13.99 -18.01
C ARG A 344 -1.31 -15.09 -18.73
N SER A 345 -0.43 -14.65 -19.62
CA SER A 345 0.56 -15.48 -20.28
C SER A 345 1.88 -14.70 -20.47
N ALA A 346 2.86 -15.28 -21.12
CA ALA A 346 4.14 -14.61 -21.35
C ALA A 346 4.06 -13.31 -22.18
N ASP A 347 3.07 -13.21 -23.07
CA ASP A 347 2.96 -12.12 -24.03
C ASP A 347 1.54 -11.53 -24.14
N ASP A 348 0.61 -11.93 -23.26
CA ASP A 348 -0.77 -11.48 -23.31
C ASP A 348 -1.42 -11.42 -21.93
N ILE A 349 -2.35 -10.48 -21.78
CA ILE A 349 -3.30 -10.37 -20.65
C ILE A 349 -4.70 -10.26 -21.27
N SER A 350 -5.45 -11.36 -21.22
CA SER A 350 -6.78 -11.46 -21.83
C SER A 350 -7.88 -11.23 -20.79
N PHE A 351 -8.94 -10.54 -21.19
CA PHE A 351 -10.15 -10.38 -20.37
C PHE A 351 -10.89 -11.72 -20.24
N VAL A 352 -11.32 -12.03 -19.01
CA VAL A 352 -12.14 -13.20 -18.71
C VAL A 352 -13.53 -12.79 -18.26
N ASP A 353 -13.62 -12.07 -17.15
CA ASP A 353 -14.89 -11.53 -16.64
C ASP A 353 -14.65 -10.30 -15.75
N ALA A 354 -15.73 -9.58 -15.43
CA ALA A 354 -15.74 -8.50 -14.46
C ALA A 354 -17.13 -8.43 -13.79
N GLU A 355 -17.17 -8.56 -12.47
CA GLU A 355 -18.40 -8.52 -11.68
C GLU A 355 -18.40 -7.29 -10.76
N PRO A 356 -19.52 -6.54 -10.63
CA PRO A 356 -19.59 -5.44 -9.68
C PRO A 356 -19.55 -6.00 -8.25
N TYR A 357 -18.59 -5.53 -7.44
CA TYR A 357 -18.50 -5.90 -6.03
C TYR A 357 -18.99 -4.79 -5.09
N VAL A 358 -19.20 -3.58 -5.59
CA VAL A 358 -19.91 -2.47 -4.95
C VAL A 358 -20.81 -1.76 -5.95
N TYR A 359 -21.72 -0.94 -5.46
CA TYR A 359 -22.60 -0.17 -6.34
C TYR A 359 -21.81 0.82 -7.22
N GLN A 360 -22.01 0.73 -8.53
CA GLN A 360 -21.45 1.65 -9.52
C GLN A 360 -22.48 2.08 -10.56
N ASN A 361 -22.34 3.28 -11.13
CA ASN A 361 -23.22 3.82 -12.15
C ASN A 361 -22.48 4.53 -13.31
N ALA A 362 -21.14 4.53 -13.28
CA ALA A 362 -20.35 5.18 -14.32
C ALA A 362 -20.20 4.33 -15.58
N PHE A 363 -20.21 2.99 -15.43
CA PHE A 363 -20.15 2.06 -16.56
C PHE A 363 -21.56 1.57 -16.90
N ALA A 364 -22.03 1.89 -18.10
CA ALA A 364 -23.31 1.39 -18.62
C ALA A 364 -23.22 -0.09 -19.03
N SER A 365 -22.06 -0.54 -19.50
CA SER A 365 -21.76 -1.94 -19.85
C SER A 365 -20.26 -2.18 -19.96
N ILE A 366 -19.88 -3.45 -19.90
CA ILE A 366 -18.52 -3.93 -20.22
C ILE A 366 -18.63 -4.83 -21.45
N ASP A 367 -17.78 -4.63 -22.44
CA ASP A 367 -17.69 -5.50 -23.61
C ASP A 367 -17.23 -6.91 -23.21
N PRO A 368 -17.99 -7.97 -23.51
CA PRO A 368 -17.71 -9.32 -23.00
C PRO A 368 -16.49 -10.00 -23.64
N GLU A 369 -15.94 -9.46 -24.71
CA GLU A 369 -14.76 -10.03 -25.37
C GLU A 369 -13.48 -9.30 -24.95
N THR A 370 -13.56 -7.99 -24.74
CA THR A 370 -12.39 -7.14 -24.51
C THR A 370 -12.28 -6.56 -23.10
N GLY A 371 -13.34 -6.63 -22.31
CA GLY A 371 -13.42 -5.95 -21.02
C GLY A 371 -13.55 -4.43 -21.12
N ARG A 372 -13.65 -3.85 -22.31
CA ARG A 372 -13.72 -2.40 -22.49
C ARG A 372 -15.06 -1.84 -22.02
N PRO A 373 -15.08 -0.89 -21.06
CA PRO A 373 -16.33 -0.29 -20.59
C PRO A 373 -16.88 0.73 -21.59
N THR A 374 -18.22 0.76 -21.66
CA THR A 374 -19.01 1.88 -22.23
C THR A 374 -19.51 2.70 -21.05
N TYR A 375 -19.28 4.01 -21.07
CA TYR A 375 -19.66 4.90 -19.99
C TYR A 375 -21.08 5.39 -20.12
N ASP A 376 -21.75 5.59 -18.98
CA ASP A 376 -22.94 6.42 -18.92
C ASP A 376 -22.53 7.90 -19.02
N PRO A 377 -22.98 8.64 -20.06
CA PRO A 377 -22.58 10.02 -20.24
C PRO A 377 -23.09 10.97 -19.13
N GLU A 378 -24.16 10.58 -18.40
CA GLU A 378 -24.67 11.37 -17.28
C GLU A 378 -23.74 11.32 -16.06
N HIS A 379 -22.89 10.29 -15.98
CA HIS A 379 -21.97 10.04 -14.88
C HIS A 379 -20.49 10.22 -15.24
N LYS A 380 -20.19 10.69 -16.45
CA LYS A 380 -18.82 11.00 -16.88
C LYS A 380 -18.52 12.51 -16.74
N PRO A 381 -17.63 12.94 -15.82
CA PRO A 381 -17.26 14.34 -15.65
C PRO A 381 -16.62 14.94 -16.91
N THR A 382 -17.02 16.18 -17.23
CA THR A 382 -16.47 17.00 -18.31
C THR A 382 -16.16 18.40 -17.83
N THR A 383 -15.33 19.15 -18.57
CA THR A 383 -15.00 20.54 -18.26
C THR A 383 -16.23 21.41 -18.21
N GLY A 384 -16.43 22.18 -17.14
CA GLY A 384 -17.59 23.05 -16.94
C GLY A 384 -18.84 22.32 -16.43
N SER A 385 -18.85 21.00 -16.31
CA SER A 385 -19.96 20.23 -15.71
C SER A 385 -19.80 20.03 -14.22
N THR A 386 -20.94 19.77 -13.55
CA THR A 386 -20.96 19.18 -12.20
C THR A 386 -21.65 17.83 -12.32
N THR A 387 -20.90 16.76 -12.07
CA THR A 387 -21.31 15.39 -12.35
C THR A 387 -21.25 14.55 -11.09
N SER A 388 -22.31 13.79 -10.82
CA SER A 388 -22.39 12.80 -9.74
C SER A 388 -22.12 11.41 -10.30
N PHE A 389 -21.39 10.57 -9.53
CA PHE A 389 -21.04 9.21 -9.92
C PHE A 389 -20.77 8.34 -8.67
N CYS A 390 -20.93 7.05 -8.80
CA CYS A 390 -20.64 6.06 -7.76
C CYS A 390 -19.76 4.94 -8.34
N PRO A 391 -18.83 4.39 -7.50
CA PRO A 391 -18.45 4.87 -6.18
C PRO A 391 -17.74 6.23 -6.25
N SER A 392 -17.44 6.87 -5.11
CA SER A 392 -16.75 8.17 -5.11
C SER A 392 -15.31 8.05 -5.67
N LEU A 393 -14.56 9.15 -5.64
CA LEU A 393 -13.15 9.16 -6.09
C LEU A 393 -12.27 8.12 -5.36
N TRP A 394 -12.60 7.73 -4.15
CA TRP A 394 -11.87 6.68 -3.42
C TRP A 394 -12.20 5.25 -3.90
N GLY A 395 -13.25 5.10 -4.72
CA GLY A 395 -13.59 3.83 -5.34
C GLY A 395 -14.18 2.79 -4.39
N GLY A 396 -14.59 1.66 -4.92
CA GLY A 396 -15.03 0.51 -4.15
C GLY A 396 -13.94 -0.08 -3.25
N LYS A 397 -12.67 0.11 -3.63
CA LYS A 397 -11.46 -0.20 -2.85
C LYS A 397 -10.36 0.75 -3.30
N ASP A 398 -9.64 1.34 -2.37
CA ASP A 398 -8.41 2.08 -2.66
C ASP A 398 -7.18 1.14 -2.56
N TRP A 399 -6.01 1.66 -2.22
CA TRP A 399 -4.76 0.91 -2.12
C TRP A 399 -4.73 -0.22 -1.06
N PRO A 400 -5.48 -0.21 0.07
CA PRO A 400 -5.37 -1.28 1.06
C PRO A 400 -5.49 -2.66 0.41
N PRO A 401 -4.47 -3.55 0.59
CA PRO A 401 -4.42 -4.78 -0.19
C PRO A 401 -5.47 -5.80 0.25
N ALA A 402 -6.08 -6.44 -0.72
CA ALA A 402 -6.87 -7.65 -0.55
C ALA A 402 -5.96 -8.84 -0.20
N ALA A 403 -6.54 -9.98 0.20
CA ALA A 403 -5.81 -11.21 0.46
C ALA A 403 -6.51 -12.41 -0.16
N TYR A 404 -5.74 -13.39 -0.62
CA TYR A 404 -6.26 -14.66 -1.11
C TYR A 404 -5.77 -15.81 -0.24
N ASN A 405 -6.69 -16.68 0.17
CA ASN A 405 -6.35 -17.88 0.92
C ASN A 405 -6.53 -19.10 0.03
N PRO A 406 -5.44 -19.79 -0.35
CA PRO A 406 -5.51 -20.95 -1.24
C PRO A 406 -6.19 -22.17 -0.61
N GLU A 407 -6.30 -22.24 0.72
CA GLU A 407 -6.93 -23.36 1.42
C GLU A 407 -8.45 -23.22 1.46
N THR A 408 -8.98 -22.01 1.56
CA THR A 408 -10.41 -21.72 1.47
C THR A 408 -10.88 -21.46 0.04
N GLY A 409 -9.97 -21.08 -0.86
CA GLY A 409 -10.29 -20.62 -2.22
C GLY A 409 -10.89 -19.21 -2.27
N LEU A 410 -10.89 -18.48 -1.15
CA LEU A 410 -11.56 -17.19 -1.02
C LEU A 410 -10.60 -16.00 -1.17
N LEU A 411 -11.08 -14.98 -1.87
CA LEU A 411 -10.49 -13.64 -1.93
C LEU A 411 -11.21 -12.73 -0.93
N TYR A 412 -10.46 -12.05 -0.08
CA TYR A 412 -10.98 -11.10 0.91
C TYR A 412 -10.68 -9.67 0.47
N ILE A 413 -11.73 -8.86 0.32
CA ILE A 413 -11.64 -7.49 -0.21
C ILE A 413 -12.00 -6.49 0.89
N PRO A 414 -11.09 -5.52 1.24
CA PRO A 414 -11.45 -4.41 2.13
C PRO A 414 -12.19 -3.35 1.30
N ALA A 415 -13.50 -3.52 1.19
CA ALA A 415 -14.36 -2.73 0.32
C ALA A 415 -14.96 -1.50 1.02
N ASN A 416 -15.44 -0.55 0.20
CA ASN A 416 -16.27 0.57 0.61
C ASN A 416 -17.41 0.73 -0.39
N ASP A 417 -18.63 0.58 0.10
CA ASP A 417 -19.85 0.78 -0.66
C ASP A 417 -20.63 2.02 -0.17
N ASN A 418 -21.78 2.27 -0.74
CA ASN A 418 -22.72 3.32 -0.30
C ASN A 418 -22.12 4.74 -0.22
N HIS A 419 -21.15 5.06 -1.07
CA HIS A 419 -20.64 6.42 -1.20
C HIS A 419 -20.45 6.82 -2.66
N CYS A 420 -20.81 8.04 -2.97
CA CYS A 420 -20.73 8.60 -4.33
C CYS A 420 -19.90 9.88 -4.34
N GLY A 421 -19.36 10.22 -5.50
CA GLY A 421 -18.61 11.43 -5.76
C GLY A 421 -19.43 12.47 -6.51
N VAL A 422 -19.05 13.74 -6.33
CA VAL A 422 -19.47 14.85 -7.21
C VAL A 422 -18.21 15.56 -7.67
N ILE A 423 -17.99 15.64 -8.97
CA ILE A 423 -16.87 16.38 -9.57
C ILE A 423 -17.41 17.60 -10.33
N GLU A 424 -16.88 18.77 -10.00
CA GLU A 424 -16.98 19.99 -10.81
C GLU A 424 -15.72 20.07 -11.68
N GLY A 425 -15.84 19.78 -12.99
CA GLY A 425 -14.74 19.84 -13.95
C GLY A 425 -14.35 21.28 -14.28
N ARG A 426 -13.05 21.56 -14.32
CA ARG A 426 -12.49 22.90 -14.55
C ARG A 426 -11.28 22.82 -15.48
N ASP A 427 -11.08 23.86 -16.27
CA ASP A 427 -9.80 24.03 -16.97
C ASP A 427 -8.65 24.16 -15.99
N VAL A 428 -7.51 23.58 -16.33
CA VAL A 428 -6.28 23.70 -15.56
C VAL A 428 -5.07 23.91 -16.48
N THR A 429 -4.14 24.73 -16.02
CA THR A 429 -2.86 24.96 -16.70
C THR A 429 -1.75 24.31 -15.87
N TYR A 430 -0.91 23.52 -16.53
CA TYR A 430 0.23 22.89 -15.89
C TYR A 430 1.24 23.90 -15.35
N MET A 431 1.63 23.70 -14.09
CA MET A 431 2.77 24.36 -13.46
C MET A 431 3.55 23.28 -12.69
N PRO A 432 4.87 23.15 -12.90
CA PRO A 432 5.68 22.14 -12.22
C PRO A 432 5.50 22.18 -10.70
N GLY A 433 5.32 21.00 -10.09
CA GLY A 433 5.16 20.87 -8.64
C GLY A 433 3.87 21.41 -8.04
N SER A 434 2.91 21.81 -8.87
CA SER A 434 1.61 22.33 -8.44
C SER A 434 0.48 21.40 -8.84
N ALA A 435 -0.66 21.48 -8.13
CA ALA A 435 -1.84 20.67 -8.41
C ALA A 435 -2.33 20.84 -9.85
N TYR A 436 -2.51 19.73 -10.56
CA TYR A 436 -2.91 19.64 -11.96
C TYR A 436 -4.14 18.76 -12.16
N MET A 437 -5.08 18.76 -11.24
CA MET A 437 -6.27 17.90 -11.28
C MET A 437 -7.35 18.41 -12.25
N GLY A 438 -7.57 19.71 -12.33
CA GLY A 438 -8.66 20.28 -13.13
C GLY A 438 -10.05 19.97 -12.57
N ALA A 439 -10.17 19.76 -11.27
CA ALA A 439 -11.41 19.33 -10.63
C ALA A 439 -11.56 19.88 -9.21
N ARG A 440 -12.81 20.04 -8.79
CA ARG A 440 -13.22 20.09 -7.38
C ARG A 440 -14.07 18.88 -7.06
N THR A 441 -13.89 18.30 -5.90
CA THR A 441 -14.56 17.08 -5.49
C THR A 441 -15.38 17.27 -4.23
N GLN A 442 -16.53 16.59 -4.18
CA GLN A 442 -17.35 16.40 -2.99
C GLN A 442 -17.73 14.92 -2.88
N MET A 443 -18.15 14.50 -1.72
CA MET A 443 -18.69 13.17 -1.48
C MET A 443 -20.14 13.28 -1.05
N THR A 444 -20.93 12.31 -1.42
CA THR A 444 -22.32 12.12 -0.97
C THR A 444 -22.49 10.68 -0.51
N VAL A 445 -23.50 10.45 0.31
CA VAL A 445 -23.94 9.14 0.77
C VAL A 445 -25.38 8.96 0.34
N PRO A 446 -25.76 7.87 -0.33
CA PRO A 446 -27.14 7.60 -0.72
C PRO A 446 -28.09 7.63 0.48
N GLU A 447 -29.34 8.06 0.24
CA GLU A 447 -30.36 8.06 1.28
C GLU A 447 -30.69 6.61 1.69
N GLY A 448 -30.65 6.34 3.00
CA GLY A 448 -30.89 4.99 3.56
C GLY A 448 -29.65 4.12 3.66
N ALA A 449 -28.48 4.58 3.30
CA ALA A 449 -27.23 3.87 3.52
C ALA A 449 -26.97 3.64 5.01
N ASP A 450 -26.82 2.41 5.40
CA ASP A 450 -26.62 1.99 6.78
C ASP A 450 -25.15 1.66 7.14
N HIS A 451 -24.31 1.44 6.12
CA HIS A 451 -22.87 1.19 6.26
C HIS A 451 -22.08 1.87 5.14
N ILE A 452 -20.75 1.86 5.26
CA ILE A 452 -19.81 2.31 4.20
C ILE A 452 -18.72 1.27 3.97
N GLY A 453 -18.00 0.89 5.02
CA GLY A 453 -16.90 -0.07 4.90
C GLY A 453 -17.39 -1.50 4.95
N GLU A 454 -16.67 -2.37 4.26
CA GLU A 454 -16.96 -3.80 4.23
C GLU A 454 -15.67 -4.62 4.25
N ILE A 455 -15.80 -5.88 4.66
CA ILE A 455 -14.92 -6.98 4.27
C ILE A 455 -15.80 -7.97 3.53
N GLN A 456 -15.51 -8.18 2.27
CA GLN A 456 -16.20 -9.15 1.42
C GLN A 456 -15.31 -10.37 1.20
N ALA A 457 -15.89 -11.57 1.16
CA ALA A 457 -15.22 -12.80 0.75
C ALA A 457 -15.87 -13.35 -0.51
N TRP A 458 -15.05 -13.56 -1.54
CA TRP A 458 -15.47 -14.03 -2.85
C TRP A 458 -14.84 -15.37 -3.19
N ASP A 459 -15.64 -16.35 -3.59
CA ASP A 459 -15.14 -17.58 -4.21
C ASP A 459 -14.74 -17.27 -5.66
N MET A 460 -13.44 -17.26 -5.92
CA MET A 460 -12.94 -16.89 -7.24
C MET A 460 -13.20 -17.94 -8.31
N ASN A 461 -13.53 -19.18 -7.96
CA ASN A 461 -13.87 -20.23 -8.94
C ASN A 461 -15.33 -20.11 -9.41
N THR A 462 -16.24 -19.72 -8.52
CA THR A 462 -17.65 -19.50 -8.87
C THR A 462 -17.95 -18.06 -9.30
N GLY A 463 -17.14 -17.09 -8.85
CA GLY A 463 -17.41 -15.67 -9.03
C GLY A 463 -18.54 -15.16 -8.13
N GLU A 464 -18.85 -15.86 -7.04
CA GLU A 464 -19.93 -15.50 -6.10
C GLU A 464 -19.36 -14.95 -4.80
N GLU A 465 -20.05 -13.96 -4.23
CA GLU A 465 -19.82 -13.49 -2.87
C GLU A 465 -20.31 -14.55 -1.87
N VAL A 466 -19.43 -14.92 -0.91
CA VAL A 466 -19.71 -15.95 0.09
C VAL A 466 -20.21 -15.33 1.38
N TRP A 467 -19.60 -14.24 1.83
CA TRP A 467 -20.02 -13.49 3.01
C TRP A 467 -19.50 -12.04 2.97
N THR A 468 -20.21 -11.15 3.66
CA THR A 468 -19.82 -9.75 3.88
C THR A 468 -19.94 -9.36 5.34
N ARG A 469 -19.00 -8.52 5.81
CA ARG A 469 -19.04 -7.83 7.10
C ARG A 469 -19.04 -6.33 6.88
N GLU A 470 -20.08 -5.68 7.38
CA GLU A 470 -20.36 -4.26 7.21
C GLU A 470 -19.87 -3.43 8.41
N PHE A 471 -19.46 -2.21 8.16
CA PHE A 471 -19.00 -1.24 9.15
C PHE A 471 -19.62 0.15 8.90
N ASP A 472 -20.06 0.82 9.94
CA ASP A 472 -20.57 2.21 9.87
C ASP A 472 -19.56 3.19 9.27
N SER A 473 -18.27 3.00 9.57
CA SER A 473 -17.18 3.79 8.99
C SER A 473 -16.65 3.14 7.71
N HIS A 474 -15.94 3.92 6.91
CA HIS A 474 -15.15 3.36 5.80
C HIS A 474 -14.11 2.35 6.30
N ASN A 475 -13.62 1.48 5.40
CA ASN A 475 -12.56 0.51 5.64
C ASN A 475 -11.29 0.86 4.83
N TRP A 476 -10.19 1.11 5.55
CA TRP A 476 -8.85 1.40 4.98
C TRP A 476 -7.78 0.45 5.51
N GLY A 477 -8.15 -0.77 5.87
CA GLY A 477 -7.24 -1.81 6.39
C GLY A 477 -6.87 -2.84 5.35
N GLY A 478 -5.57 -3.09 5.16
CA GLY A 478 -5.12 -4.27 4.44
C GLY A 478 -5.48 -5.56 5.19
N ILE A 479 -5.63 -6.66 4.45
CA ILE A 479 -6.02 -7.96 4.99
C ILE A 479 -4.83 -8.92 4.98
N LEU A 480 -4.65 -9.66 6.09
CA LEU A 480 -3.79 -10.83 6.24
C LEU A 480 -4.67 -12.06 6.42
N THR A 481 -4.34 -13.17 5.77
CA THR A 481 -4.99 -14.46 6.02
C THR A 481 -3.98 -15.56 6.37
N THR A 482 -4.42 -16.61 7.08
CA THR A 482 -3.53 -17.67 7.58
C THR A 482 -4.15 -19.06 7.40
N SER A 483 -3.30 -20.11 7.46
CA SER A 483 -3.73 -21.51 7.54
C SER A 483 -4.53 -21.85 8.80
N GLY A 484 -4.50 -20.97 9.82
CA GLY A 484 -5.37 -21.08 11.01
C GLY A 484 -6.85 -20.72 10.76
N ASN A 485 -7.30 -20.65 9.49
CA ASN A 485 -8.64 -20.24 9.09
C ASN A 485 -9.04 -18.85 9.61
N LEU A 486 -8.09 -17.91 9.60
CA LEU A 486 -8.26 -16.55 10.09
C LEU A 486 -7.98 -15.49 9.01
N ILE A 487 -8.69 -14.37 9.11
CA ILE A 487 -8.28 -13.11 8.53
C ILE A 487 -8.06 -12.07 9.63
N PHE A 488 -7.01 -11.26 9.49
CA PHE A 488 -6.71 -10.13 10.36
C PHE A 488 -6.82 -8.83 9.59
N SER A 489 -7.52 -7.85 10.16
CA SER A 489 -7.70 -6.53 9.54
C SER A 489 -7.94 -5.43 10.58
N GLY A 490 -7.66 -4.20 10.17
CA GLY A 490 -8.12 -2.97 10.83
C GLY A 490 -8.96 -2.16 9.86
N GLY A 491 -8.67 -0.85 9.74
CA GLY A 491 -9.18 0.03 8.67
C GLY A 491 -10.34 0.91 9.04
N THR A 492 -10.98 0.67 10.18
CA THR A 492 -12.13 1.43 10.65
C THR A 492 -11.74 2.51 11.67
N SER A 493 -12.54 3.57 11.77
CA SER A 493 -12.29 4.71 12.66
C SER A 493 -12.44 4.37 14.16
N ASP A 494 -13.00 3.21 14.49
CA ASP A 494 -13.16 2.71 15.86
C ASP A 494 -11.87 2.20 16.51
N ARG A 495 -10.78 2.08 15.71
CA ARG A 495 -9.43 1.68 16.12
C ARG A 495 -9.31 0.20 16.51
N LEU A 496 -10.21 -0.64 16.05
CA LEU A 496 -10.19 -2.06 16.38
C LEU A 496 -9.33 -2.83 15.37
N PHE A 497 -8.41 -3.64 15.88
CA PHE A 497 -7.77 -4.72 15.14
C PHE A 497 -8.59 -5.98 15.38
N ARG A 498 -8.97 -6.67 14.32
CA ARG A 498 -9.94 -7.76 14.38
C ARG A 498 -9.39 -9.03 13.76
N ALA A 499 -9.80 -10.17 14.31
CA ALA A 499 -9.68 -11.47 13.67
C ALA A 499 -11.07 -12.02 13.39
N HIS A 500 -11.30 -12.45 12.15
CA HIS A 500 -12.52 -13.12 11.74
C HIS A 500 -12.19 -14.53 11.26
N ASN A 501 -13.14 -15.45 11.38
CA ASN A 501 -13.08 -16.76 10.74
C ASN A 501 -13.08 -16.55 9.21
N ALA A 502 -12.07 -17.09 8.53
CA ALA A 502 -11.88 -16.87 7.10
C ALA A 502 -13.02 -17.46 6.25
N SER A 503 -13.59 -18.59 6.67
CA SER A 503 -14.66 -19.29 5.93
C SER A 503 -16.04 -18.67 6.12
N THR A 504 -16.32 -18.05 7.29
CA THR A 504 -17.68 -17.59 7.66
C THR A 504 -17.79 -16.08 7.89
N GLY A 505 -16.66 -15.39 8.02
CA GLY A 505 -16.61 -13.98 8.40
C GLY A 505 -17.01 -13.71 9.86
N GLU A 506 -17.23 -14.72 10.71
CA GLU A 506 -17.56 -14.53 12.13
C GLU A 506 -16.45 -13.78 12.84
N LEU A 507 -16.79 -12.74 13.62
CA LEU A 507 -15.84 -12.03 14.47
C LEU A 507 -15.45 -12.92 15.65
N LEU A 508 -14.17 -13.29 15.75
CA LEU A 508 -13.65 -14.16 16.79
C LEU A 508 -12.86 -13.40 17.88
N TRP A 509 -12.22 -12.30 17.51
CA TRP A 509 -11.40 -11.51 18.43
C TRP A 509 -11.27 -10.06 17.95
N GLU A 510 -11.13 -9.15 18.91
CA GLU A 510 -10.82 -7.74 18.62
C GLU A 510 -9.98 -7.11 19.73
N PHE A 511 -9.12 -6.16 19.33
CA PHE A 511 -8.29 -5.38 20.24
C PHE A 511 -8.29 -3.90 19.86
N LYS A 512 -8.54 -3.02 20.83
CA LYS A 512 -8.57 -1.58 20.61
C LYS A 512 -7.18 -0.96 20.74
N THR A 513 -6.64 -0.46 19.66
CA THR A 513 -5.32 0.17 19.59
C THR A 513 -5.33 1.66 19.99
N ASN A 514 -4.14 2.27 20.03
CA ASN A 514 -3.93 3.69 20.32
C ASN A 514 -4.53 4.63 19.26
N SER A 515 -4.52 4.24 18.00
CA SER A 515 -4.95 4.99 16.82
C SER A 515 -5.72 4.10 15.86
N GLY A 516 -6.28 4.64 14.79
CA GLY A 516 -6.81 3.83 13.67
C GLY A 516 -5.69 3.04 12.99
N ILE A 517 -6.06 1.93 12.36
CA ILE A 517 -5.11 1.01 11.73
C ILE A 517 -5.28 1.11 10.22
N ILE A 518 -4.27 1.65 9.54
CA ILE A 518 -4.14 1.59 8.08
C ILE A 518 -2.88 0.84 7.66
N GLY A 519 -2.09 0.38 8.64
CA GLY A 519 -0.96 -0.52 8.43
C GLY A 519 -1.43 -1.89 7.94
N VAL A 520 -0.68 -2.48 7.04
CA VAL A 520 -0.92 -3.84 6.54
C VAL A 520 -0.42 -4.83 7.58
N PRO A 521 -1.24 -5.79 8.05
CA PRO A 521 -0.79 -6.80 9.00
C PRO A 521 0.19 -7.79 8.38
N SER A 522 1.07 -8.36 9.21
CA SER A 522 1.93 -9.49 8.87
C SER A 522 1.98 -10.52 10.02
N THR A 523 2.44 -11.74 9.72
CA THR A 523 2.63 -12.78 10.72
C THR A 523 3.95 -13.51 10.49
N PHE A 524 4.57 -13.96 11.57
CA PHE A 524 5.87 -14.62 11.56
C PHE A 524 6.02 -15.53 12.78
N SER A 525 7.06 -16.34 12.85
CA SER A 525 7.36 -17.07 14.07
C SER A 525 8.82 -16.95 14.48
N VAL A 526 9.05 -16.92 15.79
CA VAL A 526 10.39 -16.96 16.42
C VAL A 526 10.38 -18.06 17.48
N ASP A 527 11.37 -18.95 17.43
CA ASP A 527 11.52 -20.09 18.34
C ASP A 527 10.26 -20.99 18.43
N GLY A 528 9.52 -21.09 17.31
CA GLY A 528 8.30 -21.91 17.19
C GLY A 528 7.03 -21.23 17.70
N LYS A 529 7.08 -20.01 18.24
CA LYS A 529 5.93 -19.20 18.65
C LYS A 529 5.52 -18.27 17.52
N GLN A 530 4.23 -18.28 17.17
CA GLN A 530 3.66 -17.39 16.16
C GLN A 530 3.30 -16.01 16.74
N TYR A 531 3.53 -14.99 15.93
CA TYR A 531 3.20 -13.59 16.21
C TYR A 531 2.40 -12.98 15.07
N VAL A 532 1.50 -12.07 15.41
CA VAL A 532 0.80 -11.20 14.45
C VAL A 532 1.16 -9.76 14.75
N ALA A 533 1.60 -9.02 13.75
CA ALA A 533 2.07 -7.65 13.89
C ALA A 533 1.31 -6.68 12.99
N VAL A 534 1.06 -5.45 13.48
CA VAL A 534 0.43 -4.38 12.71
C VAL A 534 0.87 -3.00 13.21
N GLN A 535 0.96 -2.04 12.30
CA GLN A 535 1.15 -0.63 12.63
C GLN A 535 -0.20 0.08 12.79
N ALA A 536 -0.38 0.79 13.90
CA ALA A 536 -1.52 1.68 14.14
C ALA A 536 -1.08 3.13 14.05
N GLY A 537 -1.69 3.91 13.15
CA GLY A 537 -1.44 5.33 12.93
C GLY A 537 -2.36 5.84 11.83
N TRP A 538 -3.35 6.66 12.22
CA TRP A 538 -4.38 7.18 11.30
C TRP A 538 -3.88 8.41 10.56
N GLY A 539 -4.22 8.52 9.28
CA GLY A 539 -3.79 9.67 8.49
C GLY A 539 -4.15 9.55 7.01
N VAL A 540 -3.59 10.44 6.22
CA VAL A 540 -3.70 10.49 4.75
C VAL A 540 -5.16 10.38 4.30
N ASP A 541 -5.47 9.51 3.34
CA ASP A 541 -6.81 9.39 2.75
C ASP A 541 -7.84 8.85 3.72
N ALA A 542 -7.48 7.95 4.62
CA ALA A 542 -8.38 7.46 5.66
C ALA A 542 -8.92 8.61 6.55
N ALA A 543 -8.05 9.54 6.95
CA ALA A 543 -8.48 10.73 7.68
C ALA A 543 -9.27 11.71 6.80
N GLY A 544 -8.90 11.82 5.52
CA GLY A 544 -9.60 12.63 4.52
C GLY A 544 -11.04 12.14 4.30
N MET A 545 -11.22 10.84 4.12
CA MET A 545 -12.54 10.22 3.96
C MET A 545 -13.39 10.35 5.23
N THR A 546 -12.80 10.13 6.42
CA THR A 546 -13.47 10.38 7.71
C THR A 546 -14.04 11.80 7.77
N ALA A 547 -13.23 12.81 7.45
CA ALA A 547 -13.66 14.20 7.51
C ALA A 547 -14.80 14.51 6.52
N ARG A 548 -14.81 13.88 5.35
CA ARG A 548 -15.88 14.06 4.36
C ARG A 548 -17.16 13.34 4.76
N LEU A 549 -17.08 12.14 5.30
CA LEU A 549 -18.23 11.42 5.85
C LEU A 549 -18.86 12.21 7.01
N ASP A 550 -18.04 12.77 7.91
CA ASP A 550 -18.51 13.62 8.99
C ASP A 550 -19.27 14.85 8.47
N MET A 551 -18.77 15.51 7.41
CA MET A 551 -19.48 16.65 6.80
C MET A 551 -20.84 16.25 6.21
N VAL A 552 -20.90 15.09 5.54
CA VAL A 552 -22.14 14.61 4.90
C VAL A 552 -23.17 14.16 5.95
N ARG A 553 -22.72 13.46 6.98
CA ARG A 553 -23.59 12.90 8.03
C ARG A 553 -23.88 13.88 9.18
N GLY A 554 -23.19 15.02 9.23
CA GLY A 554 -23.28 15.96 10.36
C GLY A 554 -22.71 15.39 11.66
N THR A 555 -21.75 14.49 11.58
CA THR A 555 -21.07 13.84 12.70
C THR A 555 -19.71 14.47 12.99
N ARG A 556 -19.04 13.97 14.02
CA ARG A 556 -17.66 14.32 14.34
C ARG A 556 -16.94 13.11 14.90
N THR A 557 -16.11 12.50 14.09
CA THR A 557 -15.30 11.33 14.44
C THR A 557 -13.92 11.78 14.89
N PHE A 558 -13.48 11.30 16.02
CA PHE A 558 -12.14 11.59 16.54
C PHE A 558 -11.32 10.30 16.61
N VAL A 559 -10.26 10.23 15.78
CA VAL A 559 -9.26 9.16 15.84
C VAL A 559 -7.95 9.78 16.37
N PRO A 560 -7.45 9.34 17.54
CA PRO A 560 -6.20 9.85 18.10
C PRO A 560 -5.03 9.63 17.15
N GLN A 561 -4.11 10.60 17.09
CA GLN A 561 -2.88 10.49 16.31
C GLN A 561 -1.78 9.78 17.13
N GLY A 562 -0.88 9.08 16.43
CA GLY A 562 0.29 8.43 17.02
C GLY A 562 0.59 7.09 16.36
N GLY A 563 1.86 6.85 16.03
CA GLY A 563 2.34 5.61 15.43
C GLY A 563 2.81 4.60 16.47
N VAL A 564 2.23 3.41 16.49
CA VAL A 564 2.63 2.31 17.36
C VAL A 564 2.60 1.00 16.56
N ILE A 565 3.66 0.22 16.67
CA ILE A 565 3.70 -1.17 16.23
C ILE A 565 3.15 -2.01 17.36
N TRP A 566 2.12 -2.79 17.10
CA TRP A 566 1.52 -3.76 18.01
C TRP A 566 1.87 -5.17 17.56
N VAL A 567 2.29 -6.00 18.50
CA VAL A 567 2.58 -7.41 18.26
C VAL A 567 1.84 -8.28 19.26
N PHE A 568 1.16 -9.28 18.74
CA PHE A 568 0.27 -10.17 19.46
C PHE A 568 0.76 -11.61 19.34
N ALA A 569 0.53 -12.40 20.38
CA ALA A 569 0.77 -13.85 20.39
C ALA A 569 -0.16 -14.54 21.39
N LEU A 570 -0.23 -15.85 21.35
CA LEU A 570 -0.91 -16.63 22.40
C LEU A 570 -0.12 -16.54 23.73
N PRO A 571 -0.79 -16.60 24.88
CA PRO A 571 -0.11 -16.71 26.18
C PRO A 571 0.80 -17.94 26.24
N ASN A 572 1.83 -17.89 27.11
CA ASN A 572 2.76 -19.01 27.31
C ASN A 572 2.11 -20.18 28.01
#